data_9367e75547fc943664b5ac561faa1739
#
_entry.id   9367e75547fc943664b5ac561faa1739
#
_cell.length_a   1.000
_cell.length_b   1.000
_cell.length_c   1.000
_cell.angle_alpha   90.00
_cell.angle_beta   90.00
_cell.angle_gamma   90.00
#
_symmetry.space_group_name_H-M   'P 1'
#
loop_
_entity.id
_entity.type
_entity.pdbx_description
1 polymer ?
#
loop_
_entity_poly.entity_id
_entity_poly.type
_entity_poly.pdbx_seq_one_letter_code
_entity_poly.pdbx_strand_id
1 'polypeptide(L)'
;MIIFDRLSRMETHPSFAGSSMKLESLNKRAAPNLSGRQVSGRCLCGAVKLEIDFPAFWAWHDHSAASRRAHGAAYATYVGCWRKHARVAKGRRSIARFEDATTESTRSFCSRCGTPLLYERKRSPHMVNIPRALFTGRTGREPRYHVAIEELQDWAYTGNRLTPVKGYPGIVWERPKSRRRPRDVDDLEFLDRRVPSAGTRTVR
;
A
#
# COMPACT_ATOMS: atom_id res chain seq x y z
N MET A 1 35.48 -13.82 28.14
CA MET A 1 36.71 -13.96 27.33
C MET A 1 36.65 -15.28 26.59
N ILE A 2 36.04 -15.33 25.40
CA ILE A 2 36.11 -16.40 24.38
C ILE A 2 35.66 -15.67 23.11
N ILE A 3 36.52 -15.13 22.40
CA ILE A 3 37.29 -15.42 21.17
C ILE A 3 36.38 -15.76 19.99
N PHE A 4 36.22 -14.72 19.14
CA PHE A 4 35.89 -14.81 17.72
C PHE A 4 37.01 -15.57 16.96
N ASP A 5 36.68 -16.60 16.24
CA ASP A 5 37.40 -16.96 15.03
C ASP A 5 36.57 -17.92 14.16
N ARG A 6 36.21 -17.48 12.98
CA ARG A 6 36.10 -18.20 11.73
C ARG A 6 35.43 -17.39 10.62
N LEU A 7 36.18 -16.46 10.10
CA LEU A 7 35.99 -16.03 8.71
C LEU A 7 36.86 -16.90 7.84
N SER A 8 36.26 -17.66 6.93
CA SER A 8 36.77 -17.96 5.59
C SER A 8 36.14 -19.22 5.00
N ARG A 9 35.14 -19.02 4.19
CA ARG A 9 34.87 -19.80 2.97
C ARG A 9 33.99 -18.97 2.04
N MET A 10 34.64 -18.28 1.12
CA MET A 10 34.00 -17.78 -0.09
C MET A 10 33.61 -18.98 -0.94
N GLU A 11 32.35 -19.31 -1.01
CA GLU A 11 31.81 -20.21 -2.02
C GLU A 11 31.46 -19.39 -3.26
N THR A 12 32.11 -19.70 -4.33
CA THR A 12 31.93 -19.14 -5.67
C THR A 12 30.58 -19.55 -6.21
N HIS A 13 29.70 -18.54 -6.44
CA HIS A 13 28.43 -18.75 -7.15
C HIS A 13 28.68 -19.12 -8.62
N PRO A 14 27.96 -20.13 -9.15
CA PRO A 14 28.03 -20.45 -10.57
C PRO A 14 27.37 -19.32 -11.39
N SER A 15 28.05 -18.90 -12.44
CA SER A 15 27.59 -17.92 -13.42
C SER A 15 26.32 -18.42 -14.11
N PHE A 16 25.20 -17.69 -13.97
CA PHE A 16 24.01 -17.90 -14.77
C PHE A 16 24.28 -17.34 -16.18
N ALA A 17 24.65 -18.22 -17.11
CA ALA A 17 24.68 -17.91 -18.53
C ALA A 17 23.23 -17.69 -19.04
N GLY A 18 23.06 -16.61 -19.78
CA GLY A 18 21.79 -16.09 -20.22
C GLY A 18 20.94 -17.04 -21.05
N SER A 19 19.65 -17.01 -20.75
CA SER A 19 18.59 -17.35 -21.69
C SER A 19 17.77 -16.08 -21.91
N SER A 20 18.11 -15.40 -23.03
CA SER A 20 17.33 -14.26 -23.53
C SER A 20 15.98 -14.77 -24.02
N MET A 21 15.03 -14.93 -23.11
CA MET A 21 13.63 -15.17 -23.49
C MET A 21 13.03 -13.85 -23.98
N LYS A 22 12.59 -13.86 -25.25
CA LYS A 22 11.92 -12.74 -25.91
C LYS A 22 10.72 -12.25 -25.09
N LEU A 23 10.85 -11.06 -24.53
CA LEU A 23 9.82 -10.36 -23.72
C LEU A 23 8.67 -9.79 -24.56
N GLU A 24 8.61 -10.07 -25.86
CA GLU A 24 7.66 -9.44 -26.79
C GLU A 24 6.30 -10.11 -26.89
N SER A 25 6.11 -11.31 -26.35
CA SER A 25 4.84 -12.05 -26.51
C SER A 25 3.83 -11.86 -25.36
N LEU A 26 4.16 -11.09 -24.31
CA LEU A 26 3.30 -10.93 -23.13
C LEU A 26 2.31 -9.73 -23.21
N ASN A 27 2.31 -8.97 -24.29
CA ASN A 27 1.66 -7.65 -24.30
C ASN A 27 0.34 -7.58 -25.09
N LYS A 28 -0.28 -8.72 -25.47
CA LYS A 28 -1.56 -8.73 -26.24
C LYS A 28 -2.61 -9.70 -25.73
N ARG A 29 -2.65 -9.99 -24.43
CA ARG A 29 -3.86 -10.61 -23.88
C ARG A 29 -4.79 -9.49 -23.45
N ALA A 30 -5.91 -9.31 -24.15
CA ALA A 30 -7.03 -8.51 -23.69
C ALA A 30 -7.31 -8.91 -22.24
N ALA A 31 -7.40 -7.92 -21.34
CA ALA A 31 -7.70 -8.18 -19.94
C ALA A 31 -9.03 -8.94 -19.90
N PRO A 32 -9.10 -10.13 -19.27
CA PRO A 32 -10.33 -10.88 -19.18
C PRO A 32 -11.41 -10.01 -18.54
N ASN A 33 -12.64 -10.07 -19.04
CA ASN A 33 -13.78 -9.40 -18.41
C ASN A 33 -13.97 -10.00 -17.02
N LEU A 34 -13.56 -9.27 -15.99
CA LEU A 34 -13.55 -9.71 -14.60
C LEU A 34 -14.78 -9.19 -13.82
N SER A 35 -15.79 -8.63 -14.51
CA SER A 35 -17.05 -8.22 -13.90
C SER A 35 -17.75 -9.44 -13.28
N GLY A 36 -18.14 -9.33 -12.01
CA GLY A 36 -18.75 -10.45 -11.26
C GLY A 36 -17.76 -11.40 -10.57
N ARG A 37 -16.45 -11.23 -10.79
CA ARG A 37 -15.43 -12.01 -10.08
C ARG A 37 -15.29 -11.53 -8.63
N GLN A 38 -15.14 -12.47 -7.71
CA GLN A 38 -14.82 -12.18 -6.31
C GLN A 38 -13.33 -12.32 -6.06
N VAL A 39 -12.81 -11.42 -5.23
CA VAL A 39 -11.42 -11.46 -4.76
C VAL A 39 -11.42 -11.66 -3.27
N SER A 40 -10.64 -12.63 -2.80
CA SER A 40 -10.55 -12.96 -1.39
C SER A 40 -9.24 -12.49 -0.78
N GLY A 41 -9.33 -12.03 0.47
CA GLY A 41 -8.22 -11.71 1.35
C GLY A 41 -8.36 -12.44 2.67
N ARG A 42 -7.26 -12.60 3.39
CA ARG A 42 -7.24 -13.28 4.69
C ARG A 42 -6.29 -12.62 5.67
N CYS A 43 -6.57 -12.76 6.96
CA CYS A 43 -5.63 -12.37 8.00
C CYS A 43 -4.39 -13.30 8.00
N LEU A 44 -3.35 -12.90 8.71
CA LEU A 44 -2.08 -13.63 8.79
C LEU A 44 -2.27 -15.09 9.21
N CYS A 45 -3.08 -15.35 10.26
CA CYS A 45 -3.32 -16.72 10.74
C CYS A 45 -4.40 -17.49 9.95
N GLY A 46 -5.04 -16.88 8.94
CA GLY A 46 -6.09 -17.51 8.13
C GLY A 46 -7.45 -17.71 8.84
N ALA A 47 -7.61 -17.28 10.10
CA ALA A 47 -8.86 -17.44 10.84
C ALA A 47 -10.01 -16.62 10.25
N VAL A 48 -9.70 -15.43 9.70
CA VAL A 48 -10.67 -14.54 9.05
C VAL A 48 -10.40 -14.48 7.56
N LYS A 49 -11.45 -14.66 6.75
CA LYS A 49 -11.44 -14.49 5.30
C LYS A 49 -12.47 -13.44 4.91
N LEU A 50 -12.02 -12.47 4.13
CA LEU A 50 -12.84 -11.42 3.53
C LEU A 50 -12.95 -11.65 2.03
N GLU A 51 -14.04 -11.21 1.44
CA GLU A 51 -14.26 -11.25 -0.01
C GLU A 51 -14.85 -9.93 -0.46
N ILE A 52 -14.42 -9.47 -1.62
CA ILE A 52 -14.97 -8.30 -2.30
C ILE A 52 -15.37 -8.63 -3.72
N ASP A 53 -16.37 -7.94 -4.24
CA ASP A 53 -16.69 -8.00 -5.66
C ASP A 53 -15.66 -7.19 -6.44
N PHE A 54 -15.22 -7.72 -7.57
CA PHE A 54 -14.26 -7.09 -8.45
C PHE A 54 -14.96 -6.23 -9.51
N PRO A 55 -14.46 -5.04 -9.82
CA PRO A 55 -13.34 -4.36 -9.19
C PRO A 55 -13.73 -3.63 -7.89
N ALA A 56 -12.77 -3.41 -7.00
CA ALA A 56 -12.94 -2.48 -5.89
C ALA A 56 -13.31 -1.08 -6.40
N PHE A 57 -13.95 -0.27 -5.56
CA PHE A 57 -14.36 1.08 -5.96
C PHE A 57 -13.14 1.99 -6.17
N TRP A 58 -12.21 2.02 -5.20
CA TRP A 58 -10.95 2.77 -5.29
C TRP A 58 -9.86 2.14 -4.42
N ALA A 59 -8.61 2.69 -4.49
CA ALA A 59 -7.52 2.31 -3.64
C ALA A 59 -6.60 3.51 -3.38
N TRP A 60 -6.05 3.61 -2.15
CA TRP A 60 -5.22 4.75 -1.75
C TRP A 60 -4.23 4.40 -0.64
N HIS A 61 -3.27 5.29 -0.44
CA HIS A 61 -2.36 5.33 0.69
C HIS A 61 -2.83 6.39 1.69
N ASP A 62 -2.94 6.02 2.95
CA ASP A 62 -3.38 6.87 4.06
C ASP A 62 -2.18 7.14 4.97
N HIS A 63 -1.75 8.40 4.99
CA HIS A 63 -0.59 8.86 5.77
C HIS A 63 -0.95 9.35 7.17
N SER A 64 -2.23 9.34 7.55
CA SER A 64 -2.67 9.81 8.86
C SER A 64 -1.99 9.05 10.01
N ALA A 65 -1.69 9.76 11.11
CA ALA A 65 -1.10 9.17 12.30
C ALA A 65 -1.93 8.01 12.86
N ALA A 66 -3.26 8.11 12.78
CA ALA A 66 -4.16 7.04 13.18
C ALA A 66 -3.98 5.77 12.35
N SER A 67 -3.85 5.90 11.03
CA SER A 67 -3.63 4.75 10.14
C SER A 67 -2.23 4.18 10.28
N ARG A 68 -1.20 5.02 10.44
CA ARG A 68 0.17 4.58 10.71
C ARG A 68 0.26 3.75 12.00
N ARG A 69 -0.32 4.25 13.09
CA ARG A 69 -0.33 3.55 14.39
C ARG A 69 -1.11 2.24 14.33
N ALA A 70 -2.26 2.23 13.65
CA ALA A 70 -3.09 1.03 13.52
C ALA A 70 -2.42 -0.09 12.71
N HIS A 71 -1.45 0.24 11.86
CA HIS A 71 -0.77 -0.72 10.99
C HIS A 71 0.71 -0.92 11.36
N GLY A 72 1.27 -0.12 12.27
CA GLY A 72 2.71 -0.14 12.56
C GLY A 72 3.56 0.14 11.31
N ALA A 73 3.10 1.04 10.44
CA ALA A 73 3.70 1.29 9.14
C ALA A 73 3.76 2.78 8.83
N ALA A 74 4.58 3.17 7.86
CA ALA A 74 4.73 4.55 7.42
C ALA A 74 3.45 5.16 6.84
N TYR A 75 2.62 4.32 6.25
CA TYR A 75 1.26 4.59 5.78
C TYR A 75 0.48 3.29 5.67
N ALA A 76 -0.83 3.37 5.67
CA ALA A 76 -1.69 2.23 5.39
C ALA A 76 -2.17 2.27 3.94
N THR A 77 -2.23 1.12 3.28
CA THR A 77 -2.79 1.00 1.94
C THR A 77 -4.14 0.32 2.01
N TYR A 78 -5.18 0.99 1.51
CA TYR A 78 -6.54 0.49 1.53
C TYR A 78 -7.11 0.29 0.13
N VAL A 79 -8.03 -0.65 0.03
CA VAL A 79 -9.05 -0.71 -1.02
C VAL A 79 -10.40 -0.37 -0.42
N GLY A 80 -11.13 0.54 -1.06
CA GLY A 80 -12.48 0.92 -0.66
C GLY A 80 -13.52 0.18 -1.48
N CYS A 81 -14.54 -0.32 -0.80
CA CYS A 81 -15.65 -1.02 -1.40
C CYS A 81 -16.97 -0.47 -0.87
N TRP A 82 -18.02 -0.53 -1.67
CA TRP A 82 -19.36 -0.42 -1.12
C TRP A 82 -19.60 -1.57 -0.16
N ARG A 83 -20.20 -1.31 1.00
CA ARG A 83 -20.46 -2.33 2.03
C ARG A 83 -21.21 -3.55 1.48
N LYS A 84 -22.15 -3.34 0.55
CA LYS A 84 -22.90 -4.42 -0.11
C LYS A 84 -22.04 -5.33 -0.99
N HIS A 85 -20.85 -4.88 -1.39
CA HIS A 85 -19.89 -5.60 -2.23
C HIS A 85 -18.70 -6.16 -1.45
N ALA A 86 -18.75 -6.13 -0.10
CA ALA A 86 -17.74 -6.69 0.77
C ALA A 86 -18.39 -7.56 1.85
N ARG A 87 -17.81 -8.73 2.12
CA ARG A 87 -18.34 -9.64 3.11
C ARG A 87 -17.26 -10.39 3.87
N VAL A 88 -17.60 -10.77 5.08
CA VAL A 88 -16.81 -11.72 5.88
C VAL A 88 -17.24 -13.14 5.49
N ALA A 89 -16.40 -13.80 4.69
CA ALA A 89 -16.68 -15.17 4.21
C ALA A 89 -16.42 -16.22 5.28
N LYS A 90 -15.47 -15.95 6.22
CA LYS A 90 -15.13 -16.87 7.31
C LYS A 90 -14.65 -16.10 8.53
N GLY A 91 -14.89 -16.65 9.71
CA GLY A 91 -14.24 -16.20 10.96
C GLY A 91 -14.84 -14.94 11.59
N ARG A 92 -16.12 -14.65 11.38
CA ARG A 92 -16.81 -13.48 11.97
C ARG A 92 -16.64 -13.38 13.48
N ARG A 93 -16.62 -14.50 14.21
CA ARG A 93 -16.39 -14.54 15.67
C ARG A 93 -14.96 -14.22 16.10
N SER A 94 -14.01 -14.26 15.17
CA SER A 94 -12.60 -13.90 15.42
C SER A 94 -12.28 -12.45 15.01
N ILE A 95 -13.28 -11.58 14.96
CA ILE A 95 -13.11 -10.16 14.66
C ILE A 95 -13.38 -9.37 15.93
N ALA A 96 -12.35 -8.67 16.38
CA ALA A 96 -12.45 -7.64 17.41
C ALA A 96 -12.57 -6.26 16.76
N ARG A 97 -13.12 -5.29 17.51
CA ARG A 97 -13.34 -3.91 17.06
C ARG A 97 -12.79 -2.93 18.06
N PHE A 98 -12.27 -1.84 17.53
CA PHE A 98 -11.89 -0.65 18.28
C PHE A 98 -12.65 0.54 17.68
N GLU A 99 -13.37 1.23 18.51
CA GLU A 99 -14.09 2.46 18.14
C GLU A 99 -13.25 3.66 18.55
N ASP A 100 -12.87 4.46 17.58
CA ASP A 100 -12.13 5.69 17.79
C ASP A 100 -13.09 6.87 17.73
N ALA A 101 -13.44 7.39 18.89
CA ALA A 101 -14.35 8.53 19.02
C ALA A 101 -13.76 9.81 18.41
N THR A 102 -12.41 9.98 18.44
CA THR A 102 -11.73 11.16 17.93
C THR A 102 -11.84 11.27 16.42
N THR A 103 -11.69 10.15 15.72
CA THR A 103 -11.75 10.10 14.26
C THR A 103 -13.13 9.64 13.74
N GLU A 104 -14.09 9.40 14.65
CA GLU A 104 -15.40 8.83 14.35
C GLU A 104 -15.31 7.60 13.42
N SER A 105 -14.41 6.69 13.76
CA SER A 105 -14.14 5.52 12.94
C SER A 105 -14.13 4.25 13.77
N THR A 106 -14.40 3.12 13.10
CA THR A 106 -14.30 1.79 13.69
C THR A 106 -13.21 1.02 12.93
N ARG A 107 -12.29 0.45 13.67
CA ARG A 107 -11.23 -0.42 13.15
C ARG A 107 -11.48 -1.84 13.62
N SER A 108 -11.58 -2.77 12.69
CA SER A 108 -11.73 -4.19 12.99
C SER A 108 -10.42 -4.92 12.72
N PHE A 109 -10.10 -5.87 13.56
CA PHE A 109 -8.87 -6.67 13.45
C PHE A 109 -9.13 -8.11 13.86
N CYS A 110 -8.26 -9.02 13.45
CA CYS A 110 -8.34 -10.41 13.87
C CYS A 110 -7.95 -10.53 15.33
N SER A 111 -8.86 -11.04 16.18
CA SER A 111 -8.59 -11.22 17.61
C SER A 111 -7.51 -12.26 17.94
N ARG A 112 -7.13 -13.11 16.95
CA ARG A 112 -6.11 -14.15 17.11
C ARG A 112 -4.71 -13.68 16.77
N CYS A 113 -4.55 -12.84 15.74
CA CYS A 113 -3.23 -12.45 15.23
C CYS A 113 -3.04 -10.94 15.06
N GLY A 114 -4.00 -10.13 15.49
CA GLY A 114 -3.90 -8.66 15.40
C GLY A 114 -4.01 -8.07 14.00
N THR A 115 -4.08 -8.88 12.93
CA THR A 115 -4.11 -8.35 11.56
C THR A 115 -5.28 -7.38 11.38
N PRO A 116 -5.06 -6.11 10.96
CA PRO A 116 -6.11 -5.18 10.61
C PRO A 116 -6.98 -5.73 9.47
N LEU A 117 -8.30 -5.61 9.58
CA LEU A 117 -9.25 -6.20 8.65
C LEU A 117 -10.13 -5.17 7.95
N LEU A 118 -10.75 -4.28 8.71
CA LEU A 118 -11.70 -3.29 8.21
C LEU A 118 -11.42 -1.94 8.86
N TYR A 119 -11.63 -0.89 8.08
CA TYR A 119 -11.65 0.49 8.54
C TYR A 119 -12.91 1.16 8.01
N GLU A 120 -13.78 1.58 8.90
CA GLU A 120 -15.10 2.13 8.64
C GLU A 120 -15.20 3.52 9.24
N ARG A 121 -15.79 4.46 8.53
CA ARG A 121 -15.96 5.85 8.98
C ARG A 121 -17.45 6.18 9.11
N LYS A 122 -17.84 6.82 10.18
CA LYS A 122 -19.23 7.22 10.44
C LYS A 122 -19.77 8.12 9.33
N ARG A 123 -18.94 9.03 8.82
CA ARG A 123 -19.30 9.92 7.69
C ARG A 123 -19.54 9.21 6.35
N SER A 124 -19.19 7.94 6.24
CA SER A 124 -19.36 7.14 5.01
C SER A 124 -19.83 5.73 5.34
N PRO A 125 -21.01 5.56 5.94
CA PRO A 125 -21.47 4.28 6.51
C PRO A 125 -21.73 3.20 5.45
N HIS A 126 -21.93 3.62 4.21
CA HIS A 126 -22.13 2.73 3.06
C HIS A 126 -20.83 2.19 2.45
N MET A 127 -19.69 2.64 2.97
CA MET A 127 -18.37 2.20 2.49
C MET A 127 -17.62 1.42 3.58
N VAL A 128 -16.76 0.53 3.13
CA VAL A 128 -15.80 -0.18 3.97
C VAL A 128 -14.44 -0.14 3.29
N ASN A 129 -13.40 0.05 4.09
CA ASN A 129 -12.02 0.11 3.63
C ASN A 129 -11.29 -1.10 4.19
N ILE A 130 -10.60 -1.81 3.32
CA ILE A 130 -9.95 -3.08 3.64
C ILE A 130 -8.46 -2.92 3.35
N PRO A 131 -7.56 -3.29 4.27
CA PRO A 131 -6.13 -3.24 3.99
C PRO A 131 -5.79 -4.03 2.72
N ARG A 132 -5.12 -3.37 1.77
CA ARG A 132 -4.74 -3.97 0.48
C ARG A 132 -3.85 -5.20 0.65
N ALA A 133 -3.04 -5.22 1.70
CA ALA A 133 -2.13 -6.31 2.02
C ALA A 133 -2.83 -7.66 2.31
N LEU A 134 -4.12 -7.66 2.64
CA LEU A 134 -4.87 -8.91 2.86
C LEU A 134 -5.06 -9.72 1.57
N PHE A 135 -5.03 -9.05 0.41
CA PHE A 135 -5.29 -9.66 -0.90
C PHE A 135 -3.97 -9.99 -1.61
N THR A 136 -3.77 -11.23 -1.96
CA THR A 136 -2.64 -11.67 -2.80
C THR A 136 -2.87 -11.36 -4.28
N GLY A 137 -4.14 -11.33 -4.70
CA GLY A 137 -4.55 -11.05 -6.08
C GLY A 137 -4.80 -9.57 -6.35
N ARG A 138 -5.05 -9.24 -7.61
CA ARG A 138 -5.44 -7.89 -8.05
C ARG A 138 -6.84 -7.56 -7.56
N THR A 139 -7.02 -6.35 -7.04
CA THR A 139 -8.32 -5.84 -6.57
C THR A 139 -9.04 -4.97 -7.60
N GLY A 140 -8.43 -4.79 -8.78
CA GLY A 140 -8.98 -3.98 -9.88
C GLY A 140 -8.71 -2.48 -9.77
N ARG A 141 -8.12 -2.04 -8.67
CA ARG A 141 -7.68 -0.66 -8.47
C ARG A 141 -6.26 -0.64 -7.90
N GLU A 142 -5.42 0.17 -8.50
CA GLU A 142 -4.07 0.43 -7.99
C GLU A 142 -4.12 1.59 -7.00
N PRO A 143 -3.40 1.51 -5.86
CA PRO A 143 -3.39 2.56 -4.85
C PRO A 143 -2.52 3.75 -5.30
N ARG A 144 -3.10 4.65 -6.09
CA ARG A 144 -2.42 5.84 -6.64
C ARG A 144 -2.76 7.13 -5.92
N TYR A 145 -3.78 7.11 -5.06
CA TYR A 145 -4.19 8.28 -4.30
C TYR A 145 -3.52 8.25 -2.93
N HIS A 146 -3.18 9.43 -2.44
CA HIS A 146 -2.62 9.64 -1.12
C HIS A 146 -3.52 10.62 -0.37
N VAL A 147 -3.87 10.30 0.85
CA VAL A 147 -4.68 11.14 1.74
C VAL A 147 -3.89 11.45 3.01
N ALA A 148 -4.26 12.52 3.71
CA ALA A 148 -3.56 13.05 4.87
C ALA A 148 -2.08 13.31 4.54
N ILE A 149 -1.87 14.01 3.40
CA ILE A 149 -0.52 14.25 2.85
C ILE A 149 0.31 15.17 3.75
N GLU A 150 -0.34 16.01 4.54
CA GLU A 150 0.26 16.88 5.54
C GLU A 150 0.94 16.10 6.67
N GLU A 151 0.56 14.85 6.88
CA GLU A 151 1.15 13.95 7.87
C GLU A 151 2.13 12.94 7.25
N LEU A 152 2.48 13.11 5.97
CA LEU A 152 3.46 12.27 5.28
C LEU A 152 4.80 12.32 6.00
N GLN A 153 5.42 11.16 6.16
CA GLN A 153 6.74 11.07 6.78
C GLN A 153 7.83 11.07 5.70
N ASP A 154 8.73 12.03 5.75
CA ASP A 154 9.78 12.24 4.75
C ASP A 154 10.66 11.00 4.53
N TRP A 155 10.91 10.23 5.60
CA TRP A 155 11.71 9.02 5.54
C TRP A 155 10.99 7.82 4.90
N ALA A 156 9.69 7.94 4.65
CA ALA A 156 8.83 6.79 4.38
C ALA A 156 8.34 6.70 2.95
N TYR A 157 8.34 7.81 2.21
CA TYR A 157 7.83 7.85 0.85
C TYR A 157 8.94 8.16 -0.15
N THR A 158 9.30 7.15 -0.93
CA THR A 158 10.31 7.22 -2.01
C THR A 158 9.69 7.02 -3.41
N GLY A 159 8.37 7.18 -3.50
CA GLY A 159 7.59 6.93 -4.72
C GLY A 159 7.70 8.00 -5.79
N ASN A 160 6.83 7.92 -6.79
CA ASN A 160 6.77 8.87 -7.88
C ASN A 160 6.24 10.24 -7.43
N ARG A 161 6.42 11.27 -8.29
CA ARG A 161 5.93 12.61 -8.02
C ARG A 161 4.43 12.60 -7.72
N LEU A 162 4.05 13.18 -6.60
CA LEU A 162 2.66 13.37 -6.18
C LEU A 162 2.09 14.64 -6.84
N THR A 163 0.86 14.58 -7.30
CA THR A 163 0.15 15.68 -7.97
C THR A 163 -1.18 15.94 -7.26
N PRO A 164 -1.50 17.18 -6.87
CA PRO A 164 -2.77 17.51 -6.24
C PRO A 164 -3.96 17.14 -7.14
N VAL A 165 -5.02 16.64 -6.52
CA VAL A 165 -6.30 16.37 -7.19
C VAL A 165 -7.14 17.64 -7.17
N LYS A 166 -7.43 18.20 -8.35
CA LYS A 166 -8.23 19.43 -8.49
C LYS A 166 -9.60 19.25 -7.82
N GLY A 167 -9.97 20.20 -6.96
CA GLY A 167 -11.25 20.19 -6.23
C GLY A 167 -11.27 19.33 -4.95
N TYR A 168 -10.16 18.70 -4.60
CA TYR A 168 -10.06 17.85 -3.40
C TYR A 168 -8.79 18.23 -2.59
N PRO A 169 -8.86 19.25 -1.73
CA PRO A 169 -7.72 19.65 -0.90
C PRO A 169 -7.25 18.47 0.00
N GLY A 170 -5.95 18.36 0.20
CA GLY A 170 -5.34 17.27 0.98
C GLY A 170 -5.27 15.91 0.28
N ILE A 171 -5.76 15.79 -0.96
CA ILE A 171 -5.64 14.58 -1.76
C ILE A 171 -4.68 14.79 -2.92
N VAL A 172 -3.70 13.92 -3.03
CA VAL A 172 -2.77 13.88 -4.16
C VAL A 172 -2.78 12.51 -4.81
N TRP A 173 -2.35 12.43 -6.04
CA TRP A 173 -2.22 11.18 -6.75
C TRP A 173 -0.82 10.98 -7.30
N GLU A 174 -0.42 9.74 -7.42
CA GLU A 174 0.84 9.35 -7.99
C GLU A 174 0.74 9.31 -9.51
N ARG A 175 1.49 10.19 -10.18
CA ARG A 175 1.53 10.22 -11.64
C ARG A 175 2.19 8.95 -12.17
N PRO A 176 1.55 8.18 -13.08
CA PRO A 176 2.20 7.04 -13.70
C PRO A 176 3.51 7.49 -14.35
N LYS A 177 4.58 6.71 -14.18
CA LYS A 177 5.79 6.90 -14.99
C LYS A 177 5.37 6.83 -16.44
N SER A 178 5.69 7.86 -17.23
CA SER A 178 5.48 7.77 -18.66
C SER A 178 6.28 6.57 -19.16
N ARG A 179 5.72 5.79 -20.08
CA ARG A 179 6.43 4.64 -20.70
C ARG A 179 7.62 5.04 -21.57
N ARG A 180 8.01 6.31 -21.59
CA ARG A 180 9.27 6.73 -22.20
C ARG A 180 10.40 6.13 -21.38
N ARG A 181 11.22 5.32 -22.04
CA ARG A 181 12.51 4.86 -21.50
C ARG A 181 13.22 6.06 -20.89
N PRO A 182 13.83 5.91 -19.68
CA PRO A 182 14.73 6.93 -19.18
C PRO A 182 15.74 7.19 -20.29
N ARG A 183 15.80 8.42 -20.76
CA ARG A 183 16.92 8.88 -21.56
C ARG A 183 17.97 9.22 -20.54
N ASP A 184 18.95 8.35 -20.48
CA ASP A 184 20.24 8.53 -19.79
C ASP A 184 20.25 8.88 -18.29
N VAL A 185 21.39 8.59 -17.69
CA VAL A 185 21.75 8.62 -16.26
C VAL A 185 21.62 10.03 -15.63
N ASP A 186 21.31 11.04 -16.41
CA ASP A 186 21.17 12.45 -15.99
C ASP A 186 19.93 12.71 -15.15
N ASP A 187 18.99 11.75 -15.05
CA ASP A 187 17.82 11.88 -14.16
C ASP A 187 18.17 11.80 -12.67
N LEU A 188 19.38 11.43 -12.30
CA LEU A 188 19.85 11.45 -10.91
C LEU A 188 20.07 12.87 -10.37
N GLU A 189 20.33 13.84 -11.22
CA GLU A 189 20.45 15.27 -10.85
C GLU A 189 19.14 15.84 -10.28
N PHE A 190 18.01 15.20 -10.62
CA PHE A 190 16.71 15.59 -10.13
C PHE A 190 16.45 15.21 -8.67
N LEU A 191 17.13 14.20 -8.13
CA LEU A 191 17.02 13.79 -6.73
C LEU A 191 17.75 14.76 -5.81
N ASP A 192 18.83 15.36 -6.28
CA ASP A 192 19.67 16.27 -5.50
C ASP A 192 19.01 17.65 -5.24
N ARG A 193 18.07 18.04 -6.11
CA ARG A 193 17.34 19.33 -5.96
C ARG A 193 16.20 19.29 -4.94
N ARG A 194 15.91 18.16 -4.31
CA ARG A 194 14.81 17.99 -3.35
C ARG A 194 15.23 18.09 -1.88
N VAL A 195 16.50 18.18 -1.61
CA VAL A 195 16.99 18.48 -0.26
C VAL A 195 17.02 20.00 -0.13
N PRO A 196 16.09 20.67 0.60
CA PRO A 196 16.28 22.06 0.94
C PRO A 196 17.56 22.12 1.76
N SER A 197 18.54 22.87 1.29
CA SER A 197 19.71 23.20 2.10
C SER A 197 19.20 23.70 3.45
N ALA A 198 19.52 22.96 4.51
CA ALA A 198 19.22 23.38 5.88
C ALA A 198 19.86 24.77 6.08
N GLY A 199 19.05 25.82 6.02
CA GLY A 199 19.46 27.17 6.31
C GLY A 199 20.01 27.21 7.73
N THR A 200 21.27 27.48 7.85
CA THR A 200 21.97 27.72 9.11
C THR A 200 21.25 28.86 9.81
N ARG A 201 20.38 28.59 10.76
CA ARG A 201 19.84 29.60 11.66
C ARG A 201 20.95 30.00 12.60
N THR A 202 21.57 31.12 12.30
CA THR A 202 22.42 31.84 13.24
C THR A 202 21.52 32.39 14.35
N VAL A 203 21.61 31.79 15.53
CA VAL A 203 20.99 32.33 16.75
C VAL A 203 21.86 33.51 17.17
N ARG A 204 21.27 34.70 17.22
CA ARG A 204 21.78 35.85 17.95
C ARG A 204 21.12 35.93 19.30
#